data_9487036de19272c39dde5c46384c6de6
#
_entry.id   9487036de19272c39dde5c46384c6de6
#
_cell.length_a   1.000
_cell.length_b   1.000
_cell.length_c   1.000
_cell.angle_alpha   90.00
_cell.angle_beta   90.00
_cell.angle_gamma   90.00
#
_symmetry.space_group_name_H-M   'P 1'
#
loop_
_entity.id
_entity.type
_entity.pdbx_description
1 polymer ?
#
loop_
_entity_poly.entity_id
_entity_poly.type
_entity_poly.pdbx_seq_one_letter_code
_entity_poly.pdbx_strand_id
1 'polypeptide(L)'
;YDENSLPAINKINIVIKKGDCIGIIGKTGSGKSTLIDIIMGLLDPIHGTLEVDENVITSSNRRAWQSRIAHVPQNIYLSDSTLEENIAFGIPVEEIDSSLVRRAAISADIDSVINEWPLKYKTILGERGIRLSGGQRQRIGIARALYKQADVLFLDEATSSVDTTTESSIMKAIEKLGNDVTLIIIAHRITTLKNCSRILELTNEGKIYEKSYSDITESSSE
;
A
#
# COMPACT_ATOMS: atom_id res chain seq x y z
N TYR A 1 -5.57 -2.92 -23.05
CA TYR A 1 -5.32 -4.36 -23.16
C TYR A 1 -5.81 -4.80 -24.53
N ASP A 2 -5.02 -5.57 -25.25
CA ASP A 2 -5.33 -6.04 -26.59
C ASP A 2 -6.33 -7.20 -26.49
N GLU A 3 -7.43 -7.19 -27.25
CA GLU A 3 -8.49 -8.23 -27.20
C GLU A 3 -7.98 -9.64 -27.51
N ASN A 4 -6.79 -9.75 -28.11
CA ASN A 4 -6.13 -11.03 -28.47
C ASN A 4 -5.08 -11.49 -27.43
N SER A 5 -4.86 -10.76 -26.34
CA SER A 5 -3.90 -11.15 -25.31
C SER A 5 -4.55 -12.06 -24.27
N LEU A 6 -3.76 -12.97 -23.67
CA LEU A 6 -4.22 -13.78 -22.55
C LEU A 6 -4.61 -12.85 -21.40
N PRO A 7 -5.73 -13.14 -20.68
CA PRO A 7 -6.16 -12.33 -19.55
C PRO A 7 -5.09 -12.32 -18.47
N ALA A 8 -4.75 -11.12 -17.97
CA ALA A 8 -3.79 -10.94 -16.87
C ALA A 8 -4.26 -11.62 -15.58
N ILE A 9 -5.58 -11.73 -15.41
CA ILE A 9 -6.25 -12.36 -14.27
C ILE A 9 -7.27 -13.36 -14.82
N ASN A 10 -7.20 -14.62 -14.38
CA ASN A 10 -8.04 -15.68 -14.95
C ASN A 10 -8.72 -16.50 -13.86
N LYS A 11 -10.05 -16.37 -13.74
CA LYS A 11 -10.92 -17.15 -12.84
C LYS A 11 -10.43 -17.16 -11.39
N ILE A 12 -10.08 -15.98 -10.87
CA ILE A 12 -9.71 -15.80 -9.46
C ILE A 12 -10.96 -15.66 -8.61
N ASN A 13 -11.01 -16.41 -7.52
CA ASN A 13 -12.01 -16.26 -6.47
C ASN A 13 -11.29 -16.19 -5.12
N ILE A 14 -11.30 -15.02 -4.50
CA ILE A 14 -10.61 -14.72 -3.24
C ILE A 14 -11.57 -14.05 -2.28
N VAL A 15 -11.55 -14.49 -1.03
CA VAL A 15 -12.22 -13.82 0.07
C VAL A 15 -11.16 -13.27 1.00
N ILE A 16 -11.18 -11.96 1.26
CA ILE A 16 -10.33 -11.24 2.21
C ILE A 16 -11.22 -10.78 3.36
N LYS A 17 -10.89 -11.16 4.58
CA LYS A 17 -11.64 -10.77 5.77
C LYS A 17 -11.07 -9.48 6.36
N LYS A 18 -11.92 -8.70 7.04
CA LYS A 18 -11.46 -7.55 7.82
C LYS A 18 -10.36 -7.99 8.80
N GLY A 19 -9.26 -7.24 8.83
CA GLY A 19 -8.11 -7.53 9.67
C GLY A 19 -7.12 -8.56 9.11
N ASP A 20 -7.38 -9.13 7.93
CA ASP A 20 -6.40 -10.01 7.28
C ASP A 20 -5.14 -9.22 6.89
N CYS A 21 -3.99 -9.87 7.02
CA CYS A 21 -2.75 -9.44 6.39
C CYS A 21 -2.43 -10.40 5.24
N ILE A 22 -2.58 -9.91 4.01
CA ILE A 22 -2.41 -10.71 2.79
C ILE A 22 -1.12 -10.28 2.08
N GLY A 23 -0.22 -11.23 1.85
CA GLY A 23 0.93 -11.06 0.97
C GLY A 23 0.59 -11.45 -0.46
N ILE A 24 1.03 -10.67 -1.45
CA ILE A 24 0.91 -11.03 -2.88
C ILE A 24 2.32 -11.12 -3.46
N ILE A 25 2.64 -12.29 -4.01
CA ILE A 25 3.91 -12.56 -4.69
C ILE A 25 3.64 -13.03 -6.12
N GLY A 26 4.68 -13.04 -6.93
CA GLY A 26 4.63 -13.51 -8.32
C GLY A 26 5.67 -12.82 -9.18
N LYS A 27 6.00 -13.41 -10.32
CA LYS A 27 6.99 -12.86 -11.27
C LYS A 27 6.54 -11.50 -11.80
N THR A 28 7.49 -10.70 -12.28
CA THR A 28 7.19 -9.45 -13.00
C THR A 28 6.30 -9.79 -14.20
N GLY A 29 5.23 -9.02 -14.39
CA GLY A 29 4.26 -9.25 -15.46
C GLY A 29 3.18 -10.30 -15.15
N SER A 30 3.16 -10.94 -13.96
CA SER A 30 2.14 -11.93 -13.59
C SER A 30 0.74 -11.35 -13.35
N GLY A 31 0.58 -10.02 -13.35
CA GLY A 31 -0.72 -9.36 -13.15
C GLY A 31 -0.99 -8.85 -11.73
N LYS A 32 0.02 -8.80 -10.84
CA LYS A 32 -0.14 -8.31 -9.45
C LYS A 32 -0.76 -6.91 -9.38
N SER A 33 -0.22 -5.96 -10.16
CA SER A 33 -0.75 -4.59 -10.22
C SER A 33 -2.19 -4.57 -10.75
N THR A 34 -2.50 -5.36 -11.78
CA THR A 34 -3.86 -5.50 -12.32
C THR A 34 -4.83 -6.03 -11.25
N LEU A 35 -4.41 -7.02 -10.46
CA LEU A 35 -5.23 -7.55 -9.36
C LEU A 35 -5.52 -6.47 -8.32
N ILE A 36 -4.48 -5.74 -7.91
CA ILE A 36 -4.64 -4.64 -6.95
C ILE A 36 -5.54 -3.54 -7.51
N ASP A 37 -5.35 -3.14 -8.76
CA ASP A 37 -6.18 -2.13 -9.41
C ASP A 37 -7.66 -2.54 -9.45
N ILE A 38 -7.95 -3.84 -9.67
CA ILE A 38 -9.31 -4.37 -9.58
C ILE A 38 -9.82 -4.29 -8.14
N ILE A 39 -9.05 -4.74 -7.15
CA ILE A 39 -9.49 -4.72 -5.75
C ILE A 39 -9.69 -3.28 -5.25
N MET A 40 -8.87 -2.33 -5.69
CA MET A 40 -9.06 -0.90 -5.40
C MET A 40 -10.21 -0.25 -6.19
N GLY A 41 -10.84 -0.99 -7.11
CA GLY A 41 -11.88 -0.44 -7.98
C GLY A 41 -11.36 0.59 -8.98
N LEU A 42 -10.10 0.53 -9.38
CA LEU A 42 -9.51 1.36 -10.43
C LEU A 42 -9.75 0.75 -11.82
N LEU A 43 -9.85 -0.58 -11.88
CA LEU A 43 -10.21 -1.34 -13.07
C LEU A 43 -11.46 -2.17 -12.82
N ASP A 44 -12.35 -2.23 -13.80
CA ASP A 44 -13.50 -3.12 -13.78
C ASP A 44 -13.09 -4.49 -14.34
N PRO A 45 -13.47 -5.60 -13.69
CA PRO A 45 -13.27 -6.92 -14.26
C PRO A 45 -14.16 -7.11 -15.50
N ILE A 46 -13.63 -7.74 -16.56
CA ILE A 46 -14.40 -8.07 -17.76
C ILE A 46 -15.50 -9.10 -17.42
N HIS A 47 -15.16 -10.05 -16.52
CA HIS A 47 -16.07 -11.06 -16.00
C HIS A 47 -15.89 -11.18 -14.49
N GLY A 48 -17.00 -11.46 -13.79
CA GLY A 48 -17.00 -11.54 -12.34
C GLY A 48 -17.31 -10.19 -11.67
N THR A 49 -17.18 -10.14 -10.36
CA THR A 49 -17.53 -8.98 -9.53
C THR A 49 -16.48 -8.72 -8.47
N LEU A 50 -16.30 -7.46 -8.11
CA LEU A 50 -15.69 -7.05 -6.86
C LEU A 50 -16.79 -6.78 -5.86
N GLU A 51 -16.78 -7.46 -4.73
CA GLU A 51 -17.74 -7.30 -3.66
C GLU A 51 -17.06 -6.86 -2.37
N VAL A 52 -17.67 -5.92 -1.67
CA VAL A 52 -17.22 -5.43 -0.36
C VAL A 52 -18.42 -5.43 0.57
N ASP A 53 -18.34 -6.20 1.66
CA ASP A 53 -19.42 -6.35 2.64
C ASP A 53 -20.77 -6.63 1.96
N GLU A 54 -20.80 -7.66 1.10
CA GLU A 54 -21.98 -8.11 0.33
C GLU A 54 -22.49 -7.11 -0.72
N ASN A 55 -21.81 -5.99 -0.93
CA ASN A 55 -22.15 -4.99 -1.94
C ASN A 55 -21.24 -5.10 -3.15
N VAL A 56 -21.82 -5.30 -4.33
CA VAL A 56 -21.08 -5.25 -5.59
C VAL A 56 -20.59 -3.83 -5.84
N ILE A 57 -19.30 -3.68 -6.08
CA ILE A 57 -18.69 -2.39 -6.42
C ILE A 57 -18.95 -2.09 -7.89
N THR A 58 -19.55 -0.95 -8.14
CA THR A 58 -19.93 -0.43 -9.46
C THR A 58 -19.49 1.04 -9.58
N SER A 59 -19.67 1.65 -10.74
CA SER A 59 -19.39 3.08 -10.93
C SER A 59 -20.15 3.99 -9.97
N SER A 60 -21.30 3.56 -9.46
CA SER A 60 -22.15 4.37 -8.56
C SER A 60 -21.64 4.44 -7.11
N ASN A 61 -21.00 3.37 -6.61
CA ASN A 61 -20.54 3.28 -5.22
C ASN A 61 -19.00 3.19 -5.07
N ARG A 62 -18.28 3.13 -6.19
CA ARG A 62 -16.80 3.03 -6.24
C ARG A 62 -16.09 4.08 -5.40
N ARG A 63 -16.53 5.34 -5.43
CA ARG A 63 -15.93 6.42 -4.65
C ARG A 63 -16.05 6.19 -3.14
N ALA A 64 -17.17 5.62 -2.69
CA ALA A 64 -17.35 5.26 -1.28
C ALA A 64 -16.37 4.17 -0.87
N TRP A 65 -16.16 3.15 -1.70
CA TRP A 65 -15.12 2.14 -1.48
C TRP A 65 -13.72 2.76 -1.46
N GLN A 66 -13.36 3.56 -2.46
CA GLN A 66 -12.04 4.22 -2.56
C GLN A 66 -11.75 5.17 -1.39
N SER A 67 -12.77 5.76 -0.75
CA SER A 67 -12.58 6.58 0.44
C SER A 67 -12.07 5.77 1.65
N ARG A 68 -12.36 4.46 1.69
CA ARG A 68 -11.93 3.52 2.73
C ARG A 68 -10.56 2.89 2.49
N ILE A 69 -9.92 3.19 1.37
CA ILE A 69 -8.64 2.62 0.97
C ILE A 69 -7.53 3.65 1.13
N ALA A 70 -6.37 3.24 1.63
CA ALA A 70 -5.11 3.94 1.45
C ALA A 70 -4.15 3.10 0.61
N HIS A 71 -3.43 3.72 -0.30
CA HIS A 71 -2.46 3.07 -1.18
C HIS A 71 -1.10 3.75 -1.07
N VAL A 72 -0.08 2.96 -0.82
CA VAL A 72 1.33 3.38 -0.86
C VAL A 72 1.95 2.73 -2.10
N PRO A 73 2.05 3.44 -3.23
CA PRO A 73 2.62 2.90 -4.45
C PRO A 73 4.15 2.79 -4.34
N GLN A 74 4.76 2.01 -5.22
CA GLN A 74 6.21 1.87 -5.34
C GLN A 74 6.91 3.23 -5.55
N ASN A 75 6.33 4.08 -6.40
CA ASN A 75 6.83 5.43 -6.67
C ASN A 75 5.93 6.47 -6.01
N ILE A 76 6.43 7.11 -4.95
CA ILE A 76 5.69 8.14 -4.23
C ILE A 76 5.77 9.47 -4.97
N TYR A 77 4.60 9.97 -5.38
CA TYR A 77 4.47 11.34 -5.86
C TYR A 77 4.39 12.31 -4.67
N LEU A 78 5.23 13.34 -4.70
CA LEU A 78 5.20 14.46 -3.75
C LEU A 78 4.93 15.75 -4.52
N SER A 79 3.99 16.54 -4.04
CA SER A 79 3.68 17.86 -4.59
C SER A 79 4.69 18.91 -4.10
N ASP A 80 4.85 19.98 -4.89
CA ASP A 80 5.62 21.15 -4.49
C ASP A 80 4.83 21.99 -3.48
N SER A 81 4.75 21.47 -2.27
CA SER A 81 4.03 22.07 -1.14
C SER A 81 4.73 21.70 0.16
N THR A 82 4.18 22.09 1.29
CA THR A 82 4.76 21.75 2.58
C THR A 82 4.71 20.25 2.86
N LEU A 83 5.54 19.78 3.77
CA LEU A 83 5.53 18.39 4.19
C LEU A 83 4.18 17.99 4.82
N GLU A 84 3.58 18.85 5.65
CA GLU A 84 2.28 18.53 6.25
C GLU A 84 1.18 18.40 5.19
N GLU A 85 1.16 19.25 4.14
CA GLU A 85 0.24 19.14 3.02
C GLU A 85 0.50 17.86 2.20
N ASN A 86 1.75 17.43 2.12
CA ASN A 86 2.09 16.16 1.49
C ASN A 86 1.64 14.95 2.31
N ILE A 87 1.68 15.00 3.63
CA ILE A 87 1.15 13.94 4.50
C ILE A 87 -0.39 13.97 4.48
N ALA A 88 -1.00 15.14 4.62
CA ALA A 88 -2.45 15.33 4.55
C ALA A 88 -2.95 15.52 3.11
N PHE A 89 -2.37 14.80 2.15
CA PHE A 89 -2.61 15.00 0.72
C PHE A 89 -4.08 14.91 0.35
N GLY A 90 -4.57 15.97 -0.33
CA GLY A 90 -5.96 16.08 -0.77
C GLY A 90 -6.91 16.69 0.28
N ILE A 91 -6.39 17.12 1.43
CA ILE A 91 -7.15 17.82 2.46
C ILE A 91 -6.90 19.33 2.31
N PRO A 92 -7.93 20.19 2.34
CA PRO A 92 -7.77 21.63 2.39
C PRO A 92 -6.85 22.06 3.53
N VAL A 93 -6.00 23.07 3.31
CA VAL A 93 -4.96 23.48 4.27
C VAL A 93 -5.56 23.84 5.63
N GLU A 94 -6.71 24.48 5.64
CA GLU A 94 -7.48 24.90 6.84
C GLU A 94 -8.09 23.72 7.61
N GLU A 95 -8.22 22.54 6.98
CA GLU A 95 -8.78 21.33 7.58
C GLU A 95 -7.70 20.34 8.04
N ILE A 96 -6.42 20.66 7.83
CA ILE A 96 -5.32 19.76 8.20
C ILE A 96 -5.20 19.65 9.73
N ASP A 97 -5.37 18.43 10.24
CA ASP A 97 -5.06 18.12 11.64
C ASP A 97 -3.54 17.88 11.81
N SER A 98 -2.83 18.93 12.26
CA SER A 98 -1.38 18.85 12.48
C SER A 98 -0.99 17.83 13.56
N SER A 99 -1.88 17.50 14.51
CA SER A 99 -1.62 16.46 15.51
C SER A 99 -1.65 15.07 14.89
N LEU A 100 -2.58 14.83 13.98
CA LEU A 100 -2.68 13.59 13.22
C LEU A 100 -1.52 13.45 12.22
N VAL A 101 -1.12 14.56 11.55
CA VAL A 101 0.09 14.61 10.72
C VAL A 101 1.30 14.13 11.49
N ARG A 102 1.50 14.68 12.71
CA ARG A 102 2.64 14.29 13.54
C ARG A 102 2.59 12.84 13.99
N ARG A 103 1.41 12.35 14.43
CA ARG A 103 1.25 10.92 14.78
C ARG A 103 1.56 10.01 13.60
N ALA A 104 1.08 10.33 12.41
CA ALA A 104 1.36 9.58 11.20
C ALA A 104 2.86 9.58 10.85
N ALA A 105 3.55 10.74 11.00
CA ALA A 105 4.98 10.86 10.77
C ALA A 105 5.82 10.05 11.78
N ILE A 106 5.43 10.04 13.06
CA ILE A 106 6.06 9.20 14.09
C ILE A 106 5.90 7.72 13.75
N SER A 107 4.68 7.29 13.38
CA SER A 107 4.40 5.90 13.02
C SER A 107 5.13 5.47 11.75
N ALA A 108 5.37 6.39 10.81
CA ALA A 108 6.17 6.15 9.60
C ALA A 108 7.69 6.31 9.81
N ASP A 109 8.14 6.50 11.05
CA ASP A 109 9.56 6.65 11.42
C ASP A 109 10.28 7.79 10.66
N ILE A 110 9.60 8.94 10.44
CA ILE A 110 10.15 10.12 9.74
C ILE A 110 10.20 11.38 10.62
N ASP A 111 9.50 11.43 11.76
CA ASP A 111 9.38 12.62 12.62
C ASP A 111 10.74 13.13 13.12
N SER A 112 11.67 12.23 13.46
CA SER A 112 13.02 12.60 13.91
C SER A 112 13.76 13.39 12.85
N VAL A 113 13.71 12.93 11.60
CA VAL A 113 14.35 13.60 10.44
C VAL A 113 13.69 14.96 10.18
N ILE A 114 12.37 15.03 10.26
CA ILE A 114 11.61 16.26 10.06
C ILE A 114 12.00 17.31 11.10
N ASN A 115 12.19 16.92 12.35
CA ASN A 115 12.54 17.83 13.44
C ASN A 115 13.93 18.45 13.32
N GLU A 116 14.83 17.87 12.50
CA GLU A 116 16.14 18.44 12.16
C GLU A 116 16.05 19.57 11.12
N TRP A 117 14.95 19.66 10.38
CA TRP A 117 14.78 20.68 9.35
C TRP A 117 14.40 22.05 9.96
N PRO A 118 14.91 23.19 9.44
CA PRO A 118 14.64 24.51 9.99
C PRO A 118 13.14 24.85 10.10
N LEU A 119 12.36 24.48 9.08
CA LEU A 119 10.91 24.74 9.01
C LEU A 119 10.06 23.50 9.37
N LYS A 120 10.70 22.40 9.79
CA LYS A 120 10.03 21.16 10.20
C LYS A 120 8.92 20.76 9.21
N TYR A 121 7.70 20.58 9.70
CA TYR A 121 6.52 20.22 8.90
C TYR A 121 6.10 21.29 7.88
N LYS A 122 6.52 22.55 8.04
CA LYS A 122 6.30 23.64 7.08
C LYS A 122 7.38 23.71 5.98
N THR A 123 8.31 22.77 5.95
CA THR A 123 9.33 22.68 4.90
C THR A 123 8.68 22.37 3.56
N ILE A 124 8.94 23.21 2.55
CA ILE A 124 8.52 22.97 1.17
C ILE A 124 9.46 21.94 0.55
N LEU A 125 8.89 20.88 0.00
CA LEU A 125 9.66 19.73 -0.50
C LEU A 125 10.27 19.95 -1.88
N GLY A 126 9.81 20.96 -2.62
CA GLY A 126 10.20 21.22 -4.00
C GLY A 126 9.59 20.21 -5.00
N GLU A 127 9.80 20.43 -6.28
CA GLU A 127 9.27 19.56 -7.32
C GLU A 127 9.66 18.09 -7.05
N ARG A 128 8.66 17.22 -6.93
CA ARG A 128 8.78 15.77 -6.69
C ARG A 128 9.65 15.39 -5.48
N GLY A 129 9.83 16.30 -4.51
CA GLY A 129 10.67 16.03 -3.34
C GLY A 129 12.14 15.76 -3.68
N ILE A 130 12.71 16.51 -4.64
CA ILE A 130 14.06 16.30 -5.20
C ILE A 130 15.16 16.28 -4.13
N ARG A 131 14.92 16.91 -2.97
CA ARG A 131 15.86 16.99 -1.85
C ARG A 131 15.79 15.80 -0.89
N LEU A 132 14.85 14.85 -1.11
CA LEU A 132 14.63 13.72 -0.23
C LEU A 132 15.31 12.46 -0.76
N SER A 133 15.81 11.62 0.15
CA SER A 133 16.24 10.27 -0.20
C SER A 133 15.04 9.40 -0.61
N GLY A 134 15.28 8.28 -1.30
CA GLY A 134 14.24 7.31 -1.64
C GLY A 134 13.47 6.82 -0.42
N GLY A 135 14.19 6.47 0.66
CA GLY A 135 13.60 6.03 1.91
C GLY A 135 12.78 7.12 2.61
N GLN A 136 13.20 8.39 2.57
CA GLN A 136 12.41 9.51 3.12
C GLN A 136 11.10 9.68 2.35
N ARG A 137 11.14 9.62 1.01
CA ARG A 137 9.93 9.67 0.18
C ARG A 137 8.95 8.55 0.53
N GLN A 138 9.44 7.32 0.65
CA GLN A 138 8.60 6.17 1.03
C GLN A 138 7.97 6.35 2.40
N ARG A 139 8.72 6.78 3.42
CA ARG A 139 8.18 7.06 4.75
C ARG A 139 7.12 8.16 4.74
N ILE A 140 7.27 9.20 3.91
CA ILE A 140 6.23 10.21 3.73
C ILE A 140 4.97 9.61 3.08
N GLY A 141 5.12 8.73 2.07
CA GLY A 141 4.00 8.01 1.47
C GLY A 141 3.25 7.12 2.47
N ILE A 142 3.98 6.46 3.36
CA ILE A 142 3.40 5.66 4.45
C ILE A 142 2.70 6.57 5.46
N ALA A 143 3.32 7.70 5.87
CA ALA A 143 2.68 8.68 6.75
C ALA A 143 1.37 9.20 6.15
N ARG A 144 1.32 9.47 4.83
CA ARG A 144 0.10 9.84 4.10
C ARG A 144 -1.00 8.79 4.24
N ALA A 145 -0.65 7.52 4.06
CA ALA A 145 -1.60 6.43 4.19
C ALA A 145 -2.13 6.29 5.63
N LEU A 146 -1.25 6.44 6.63
CA LEU A 146 -1.62 6.42 8.04
C LEU A 146 -2.46 7.62 8.46
N TYR A 147 -2.20 8.82 7.89
CA TYR A 147 -3.02 10.00 8.11
C TYR A 147 -4.46 9.80 7.64
N LYS A 148 -4.66 9.08 6.53
CA LYS A 148 -5.99 8.81 5.97
C LYS A 148 -6.87 7.94 6.88
N GLN A 149 -6.30 7.17 7.81
CA GLN A 149 -7.02 6.24 8.71
C GLN A 149 -7.98 5.30 7.95
N ALA A 150 -7.49 4.71 6.87
CA ALA A 150 -8.28 3.85 6.00
C ALA A 150 -8.53 2.47 6.63
N ASP A 151 -9.63 1.81 6.22
CA ASP A 151 -9.98 0.44 6.65
C ASP A 151 -9.12 -0.62 5.93
N VAL A 152 -8.63 -0.30 4.72
CA VAL A 152 -7.78 -1.17 3.91
C VAL A 152 -6.53 -0.42 3.46
N LEU A 153 -5.37 -0.98 3.74
CA LEU A 153 -4.07 -0.43 3.37
C LEU A 153 -3.38 -1.32 2.33
N PHE A 154 -3.11 -0.76 1.17
CA PHE A 154 -2.31 -1.40 0.12
C PHE A 154 -0.87 -0.88 0.19
N LEU A 155 0.09 -1.81 0.26
CA LEU A 155 1.52 -1.52 0.20
C LEU A 155 2.09 -2.18 -1.06
N ASP A 156 2.34 -1.39 -2.10
CA ASP A 156 2.94 -1.87 -3.34
C ASP A 156 4.44 -1.58 -3.33
N GLU A 157 5.24 -2.59 -2.92
CA GLU A 157 6.70 -2.49 -2.75
C GLU A 157 7.13 -1.28 -1.90
N ALA A 158 6.28 -0.85 -0.99
CA ALA A 158 6.40 0.40 -0.24
C ALA A 158 7.64 0.47 0.67
N THR A 159 8.35 -0.64 0.87
CA THR A 159 9.57 -0.70 1.69
C THR A 159 10.82 -1.04 0.88
N SER A 160 10.73 -1.11 -0.45
CA SER A 160 11.84 -1.54 -1.32
C SER A 160 13.08 -0.63 -1.25
N SER A 161 12.90 0.66 -1.00
CA SER A 161 13.97 1.67 -0.93
C SER A 161 14.41 2.04 0.49
N VAL A 162 13.91 1.32 1.52
CA VAL A 162 14.33 1.52 2.91
C VAL A 162 15.25 0.39 3.37
N ASP A 163 16.11 0.68 4.36
CA ASP A 163 16.93 -0.33 5.01
C ASP A 163 16.09 -1.27 5.90
N THR A 164 16.64 -2.44 6.24
CA THR A 164 15.92 -3.50 6.96
C THR A 164 15.45 -3.06 8.36
N THR A 165 16.19 -2.18 9.04
CA THR A 165 15.81 -1.69 10.37
C THR A 165 14.61 -0.76 10.29
N THR A 166 14.63 0.15 9.34
CA THR A 166 13.53 1.07 9.03
C THR A 166 12.29 0.30 8.55
N GLU A 167 12.45 -0.68 7.66
CA GLU A 167 11.36 -1.57 7.23
C GLU A 167 10.69 -2.25 8.42
N SER A 168 11.49 -2.84 9.32
CA SER A 168 10.98 -3.49 10.54
C SER A 168 10.21 -2.52 11.45
N SER A 169 10.70 -1.29 11.60
CA SER A 169 10.02 -0.26 12.40
C SER A 169 8.67 0.13 11.80
N ILE A 170 8.63 0.33 10.47
CA ILE A 170 7.40 0.65 9.73
C ILE A 170 6.38 -0.49 9.84
N MET A 171 6.82 -1.74 9.60
CA MET A 171 5.92 -2.89 9.69
C MET A 171 5.34 -3.05 11.09
N LYS A 172 6.15 -2.88 12.15
CA LYS A 172 5.66 -2.85 13.53
C LYS A 172 4.66 -1.73 13.81
N ALA A 173 4.83 -0.56 13.20
CA ALA A 173 3.89 0.54 13.34
C ALA A 173 2.54 0.24 12.65
N ILE A 174 2.59 -0.40 11.48
CA ILE A 174 1.40 -0.85 10.75
C ILE A 174 0.68 -1.96 11.54
N GLU A 175 1.42 -2.93 12.08
CA GLU A 175 0.86 -3.99 12.93
C GLU A 175 0.12 -3.46 14.17
N LYS A 176 0.60 -2.35 14.74
CA LYS A 176 -0.06 -1.67 15.87
C LYS A 176 -1.42 -1.05 15.52
N LEU A 177 -1.75 -0.91 14.23
CA LEU A 177 -3.10 -0.50 13.82
C LEU A 177 -4.14 -1.59 14.16
N GLY A 178 -3.66 -2.80 14.46
CA GLY A 178 -4.47 -3.93 14.94
C GLY A 178 -5.32 -4.57 13.85
N ASN A 179 -6.20 -5.46 14.29
CA ASN A 179 -7.09 -6.22 13.38
C ASN A 179 -8.24 -5.37 12.80
N ASP A 180 -8.26 -4.07 13.06
CA ASP A 180 -9.24 -3.17 12.47
C ASP A 180 -8.91 -2.76 11.05
N VAL A 181 -7.63 -2.86 10.66
CA VAL A 181 -7.14 -2.51 9.32
C VAL A 181 -6.77 -3.79 8.56
N THR A 182 -7.33 -3.94 7.36
CA THR A 182 -6.95 -5.00 6.42
C THR A 182 -5.71 -4.57 5.65
N LEU A 183 -4.70 -5.43 5.58
CA LEU A 183 -3.42 -5.14 4.96
C LEU A 183 -3.19 -6.01 3.73
N ILE A 184 -2.90 -5.40 2.60
CA ILE A 184 -2.55 -6.08 1.35
C ILE A 184 -1.17 -5.61 0.91
N ILE A 185 -0.20 -6.53 0.86
CA ILE A 185 1.21 -6.24 0.63
C ILE A 185 1.68 -6.92 -0.64
N ILE A 186 2.14 -6.14 -1.64
CA ILE A 186 3.02 -6.68 -2.68
C ILE A 186 4.45 -6.50 -2.19
N ALA A 187 5.20 -7.58 -2.10
CA ALA A 187 6.60 -7.53 -1.71
C ALA A 187 7.48 -8.40 -2.60
N HIS A 188 8.65 -7.89 -2.92
CA HIS A 188 9.76 -8.67 -3.49
C HIS A 188 10.62 -9.32 -2.42
N ARG A 189 10.64 -8.74 -1.21
CA ARG A 189 11.34 -9.31 -0.07
C ARG A 189 10.42 -10.23 0.71
N ILE A 190 10.77 -11.50 0.80
CA ILE A 190 9.99 -12.50 1.55
C ILE A 190 9.87 -12.10 3.02
N THR A 191 10.90 -11.47 3.58
CA THR A 191 10.92 -11.03 4.99
C THR A 191 9.78 -10.09 5.35
N THR A 192 9.31 -9.26 4.41
CA THR A 192 8.18 -8.35 4.60
C THR A 192 6.86 -9.09 4.82
N LEU A 193 6.77 -10.33 4.32
CA LEU A 193 5.56 -11.16 4.37
C LEU A 193 5.50 -12.06 5.60
N LYS A 194 6.49 -11.99 6.49
CA LYS A 194 6.62 -12.89 7.65
C LYS A 194 5.37 -12.94 8.54
N ASN A 195 4.71 -11.80 8.67
CA ASN A 195 3.53 -11.65 9.54
C ASN A 195 2.21 -11.66 8.75
N CYS A 196 2.25 -11.95 7.43
CA CYS A 196 1.04 -12.15 6.66
C CYS A 196 0.35 -13.46 7.09
N SER A 197 -0.96 -13.39 7.29
CA SER A 197 -1.78 -14.56 7.63
C SER A 197 -1.91 -15.51 6.44
N ARG A 198 -1.84 -14.96 5.21
CA ARG A 198 -1.96 -15.70 3.95
C ARG A 198 -1.04 -15.07 2.91
N ILE A 199 -0.47 -15.90 2.03
CA ILE A 199 0.34 -15.44 0.90
C ILE A 199 -0.26 -16.00 -0.38
N LEU A 200 -0.53 -15.11 -1.31
CA LEU A 200 -1.13 -15.41 -2.61
C LEU A 200 -0.06 -15.33 -3.70
N GLU A 201 0.29 -16.45 -4.30
CA GLU A 201 1.20 -16.50 -5.42
C GLU A 201 0.43 -16.39 -6.73
N LEU A 202 0.66 -15.31 -7.48
CA LEU A 202 0.05 -15.06 -8.78
C LEU A 202 0.99 -15.56 -9.89
N THR A 203 0.49 -16.50 -10.72
CA THR A 203 1.24 -17.06 -11.83
C THR A 203 1.08 -16.25 -13.12
N ASN A 204 1.96 -16.50 -14.11
CA ASN A 204 1.85 -15.88 -15.43
C ASN A 204 0.61 -16.31 -16.24
N GLU A 205 -0.10 -17.37 -15.80
CA GLU A 205 -1.38 -17.79 -16.36
C GLU A 205 -2.57 -17.04 -15.73
N GLY A 206 -2.32 -16.09 -14.85
CA GLY A 206 -3.35 -15.33 -14.14
C GLY A 206 -4.07 -16.13 -13.05
N LYS A 207 -3.51 -17.24 -12.57
CA LYS A 207 -4.06 -18.07 -11.50
C LYS A 207 -3.41 -17.70 -10.16
N ILE A 208 -4.15 -17.91 -9.07
CA ILE A 208 -3.64 -17.72 -7.70
C ILE A 208 -3.54 -19.06 -6.98
N TYR A 209 -2.43 -19.21 -6.26
CA TYR A 209 -2.20 -20.30 -5.30
C TYR A 209 -1.93 -19.70 -3.93
N GLU A 210 -2.57 -20.27 -2.91
CA GLU A 210 -2.29 -19.90 -1.54
C GLU A 210 -1.07 -20.65 -1.03
N LYS A 211 -0.13 -19.93 -0.42
CA LYS A 211 1.13 -20.43 0.15
C LYS A 211 1.23 -20.02 1.61
N SER A 212 1.92 -20.81 2.39
CA SER A 212 2.38 -20.41 3.71
C SER A 212 3.74 -19.69 3.62
N TYR A 213 4.12 -19.00 4.70
CA TYR A 213 5.45 -18.37 4.76
C TYR A 213 6.58 -19.43 4.68
N SER A 214 6.40 -20.62 5.27
CA SER A 214 7.34 -21.74 5.17
C SER A 214 7.54 -22.22 3.73
N ASP A 215 6.45 -22.36 2.96
CA ASP A 215 6.54 -22.83 1.57
C ASP A 215 7.39 -21.91 0.69
N ILE A 216 7.29 -20.59 0.90
CA ILE A 216 8.06 -19.61 0.10
C ILE A 216 9.52 -19.49 0.56
N THR A 217 9.83 -19.76 1.84
CA THR A 217 11.22 -19.71 2.33
C THR A 217 12.02 -20.94 1.91
N GLU A 218 11.41 -22.10 1.87
CA GLU A 218 12.04 -23.36 1.40
C GLU A 218 12.35 -23.29 -0.10
N SER A 219 11.39 -22.77 -0.90
CA SER A 219 11.57 -22.61 -2.36
C SER A 219 12.64 -21.60 -2.76
N SER A 220 13.09 -20.74 -1.84
CA SER A 220 14.12 -19.71 -2.10
C SER A 220 15.53 -20.17 -1.71
N SER A 221 15.66 -21.38 -1.15
CA SER A 221 16.92 -21.96 -0.68
C SER A 221 17.52 -22.96 -1.69
N GLU A 222 16.81 -23.24 -2.78
CA GLU A 222 17.26 -24.00 -3.95
C GLU A 222 17.66 -23.05 -5.10
#